data_be7b8e5f6a43818c05ebe51e9373b52c
#
_entry.id   be7b8e5f6a43818c05ebe51e9373b52c
#
_cell.length_a   1.000
_cell.length_b   1.000
_cell.length_c   1.000
_cell.angle_alpha   90.00
_cell.angle_beta   90.00
_cell.angle_gamma   90.00
#
_symmetry.space_group_name_H-M   'P 1'
#
loop_
_entity.id
_entity.type
_entity.pdbx_description
1 polymer ?
#
loop_
_entity_poly.entity_id
_entity_poly.type
_entity_poly.pdbx_seq_one_letter_code
_entity_poly.pdbx_strand_id
1 'polypeptide(L)'
;MVVMGDFNSTPDSAVMEFLLKSQISTEHGEFHGLKYHGFLKKANGECLGNKNGTKFFKHNFRLKACYTDDLLDELKYTNYTYDFKGILDHILHCKDTLRTVGVMGGIDVDWMIKNKIIGCPNVHYPSDHLPIISELELINPNTR
;
A
#
# COMPACT_ATOMS: atom_id res chain seq x y z
N MET A 1 -5.98 -4.76 -13.69
CA MET A 1 -5.60 -3.45 -13.10
C MET A 1 -4.51 -3.71 -12.09
N VAL A 2 -3.45 -2.90 -12.12
CA VAL A 2 -2.38 -2.84 -11.12
C VAL A 2 -2.32 -1.41 -10.60
N VAL A 3 -2.11 -1.25 -9.30
CA VAL A 3 -1.91 0.04 -8.62
C VAL A 3 -0.62 -0.10 -7.83
N MET A 4 0.36 0.76 -8.09
CA MET A 4 1.68 0.65 -7.46
C MET A 4 2.34 2.02 -7.30
N GLY A 5 3.18 2.13 -6.29
CA GLY A 5 3.97 3.32 -6.00
C GLY A 5 4.21 3.51 -4.51
N ASP A 6 4.80 4.65 -4.18
CA ASP A 6 4.88 5.16 -2.83
C ASP A 6 3.52 5.74 -2.42
N PHE A 7 2.86 5.09 -1.45
CA PHE A 7 1.59 5.57 -0.89
C PHE A 7 1.78 6.41 0.36
N ASN A 8 3.03 6.56 0.79
CA ASN A 8 3.39 7.21 2.05
C ASN A 8 2.57 6.66 3.25
N SER A 9 2.34 5.35 3.21
CA SER A 9 1.37 4.68 4.10
C SER A 9 1.87 3.28 4.46
N THR A 10 1.92 2.98 5.74
CA THR A 10 2.31 1.66 6.25
C THR A 10 1.23 0.60 5.93
N PRO A 11 1.58 -0.70 5.96
CA PRO A 11 0.63 -1.78 5.66
C PRO A 11 -0.63 -1.78 6.52
N ASP A 12 -0.55 -1.30 7.75
CA ASP A 12 -1.64 -1.21 8.74
C ASP A 12 -2.42 0.11 8.69
N SER A 13 -2.07 1.03 7.78
CA SER A 13 -2.70 2.35 7.66
C SER A 13 -4.14 2.30 7.14
N ALA A 14 -4.88 3.38 7.40
CA ALA A 14 -6.21 3.60 6.85
C ALA A 14 -6.25 3.55 5.31
N VAL A 15 -5.20 4.01 4.64
CA VAL A 15 -5.08 3.97 3.18
C VAL A 15 -5.06 2.53 2.69
N MET A 16 -4.22 1.69 3.28
CA MET A 16 -4.13 0.28 2.90
C MET A 16 -5.39 -0.50 3.29
N GLU A 17 -5.97 -0.20 4.44
CA GLU A 17 -7.28 -0.75 4.82
C GLU A 17 -8.34 -0.45 3.77
N PHE A 18 -8.47 0.82 3.36
CA PHE A 18 -9.43 1.23 2.35
C PHE A 18 -9.23 0.48 1.03
N LEU A 19 -7.98 0.45 0.53
CA LEU A 19 -7.66 -0.19 -0.75
C LEU A 19 -7.93 -1.70 -0.74
N LEU A 20 -7.57 -2.40 0.34
CA LEU A 20 -7.66 -3.86 0.41
C LEU A 20 -9.06 -4.36 0.82
N LYS A 21 -9.73 -3.65 1.73
CA LYS A 21 -11.09 -4.02 2.20
C LYS A 21 -12.21 -3.41 1.36
N SER A 22 -11.88 -2.53 0.39
CA SER A 22 -12.84 -1.80 -0.46
C SER A 22 -13.78 -0.88 0.30
N GLN A 23 -13.55 -0.69 1.58
CA GLN A 23 -14.30 0.24 2.43
C GLN A 23 -13.52 0.62 3.68
N ILE A 24 -13.82 1.81 4.21
CA ILE A 24 -13.30 2.27 5.49
C ILE A 24 -14.38 3.08 6.23
N SER A 25 -14.39 2.97 7.56
CA SER A 25 -15.27 3.77 8.40
C SER A 25 -14.97 5.27 8.26
N THR A 26 -16.01 6.09 8.17
CA THR A 26 -15.84 7.56 8.21
C THR A 26 -15.38 8.07 9.58
N GLU A 27 -15.38 7.20 10.59
CA GLU A 27 -14.92 7.46 11.96
C GLU A 27 -13.58 6.74 12.24
N HIS A 28 -12.83 6.33 11.20
CA HIS A 28 -11.54 5.68 11.39
C HIS A 28 -10.59 6.59 12.19
N GLY A 29 -9.82 6.00 13.10
CA GLY A 29 -8.96 6.74 14.04
C GLY A 29 -7.97 7.69 13.37
N GLU A 30 -7.39 7.30 12.23
CA GLU A 30 -6.46 8.16 11.48
C GLU A 30 -7.09 9.41 10.88
N PHE A 31 -8.42 9.51 10.82
CA PHE A 31 -9.09 10.73 10.41
C PHE A 31 -9.11 11.79 11.52
N HIS A 32 -8.70 11.45 12.74
CA HIS A 32 -8.62 12.36 13.89
C HIS A 32 -9.87 13.23 14.10
N GLY A 33 -11.06 12.66 13.84
CA GLY A 33 -12.32 13.36 13.94
C GLY A 33 -12.61 14.37 12.82
N LEU A 34 -11.72 14.47 11.81
CA LEU A 34 -11.95 15.33 10.64
C LEU A 34 -13.11 14.78 9.80
N LYS A 35 -13.99 15.69 9.39
CA LYS A 35 -15.17 15.34 8.58
C LYS A 35 -14.89 15.60 7.11
N TYR A 36 -14.36 14.59 6.42
CA TYR A 36 -13.99 14.70 5.00
C TYR A 36 -15.20 14.70 4.03
N HIS A 37 -16.39 14.37 4.50
CA HIS A 37 -17.59 14.27 3.64
C HIS A 37 -17.88 15.53 2.82
N GLY A 38 -17.60 16.71 3.35
CA GLY A 38 -17.85 17.98 2.65
C GLY A 38 -16.86 18.24 1.51
N PHE A 39 -15.73 17.56 1.48
CA PHE A 39 -14.65 17.75 0.50
C PHE A 39 -14.72 16.77 -0.66
N LEU A 40 -15.34 15.61 -0.45
CA LEU A 40 -15.48 14.60 -1.50
C LEU A 40 -16.66 14.95 -2.39
N LYS A 41 -16.40 15.11 -3.69
CA LYS A 41 -17.40 15.43 -4.69
C LYS A 41 -17.47 14.36 -5.77
N LYS A 42 -18.66 14.06 -6.24
CA LYS A 42 -18.87 13.31 -7.48
C LYS A 42 -18.45 14.18 -8.68
N ALA A 43 -18.25 13.55 -9.84
CA ALA A 43 -17.94 14.27 -11.08
C ALA A 43 -18.99 15.33 -11.47
N ASN A 44 -20.25 15.17 -11.04
CA ASN A 44 -21.32 16.13 -11.24
C ASN A 44 -21.36 17.29 -10.22
N GLY A 45 -20.36 17.36 -9.32
CA GLY A 45 -20.24 18.41 -8.32
C GLY A 45 -21.02 18.18 -7.02
N GLU A 46 -21.83 17.12 -6.93
CA GLU A 46 -22.50 16.76 -5.67
C GLU A 46 -21.49 16.32 -4.62
N CYS A 47 -21.62 16.81 -3.40
CA CYS A 47 -20.83 16.30 -2.28
C CYS A 47 -21.15 14.80 -2.03
N LEU A 48 -20.11 13.96 -1.94
CA LEU A 48 -20.26 12.57 -1.48
C LEU A 48 -20.60 12.50 0.01
N GLY A 49 -20.38 13.58 0.72
CA GLY A 49 -20.72 13.73 2.13
C GLY A 49 -22.19 14.03 2.31
N ASN A 50 -22.75 13.18 2.85
CA ASN A 50 -23.96 12.80 3.48
C ASN A 50 -25.02 13.85 3.82
N LYS A 51 -26.14 13.71 3.16
CA LYS A 51 -27.44 14.03 3.76
C LYS A 51 -28.00 12.86 4.60
N ASN A 52 -27.43 11.65 4.54
CA ASN A 52 -28.02 10.40 5.08
C ASN A 52 -27.09 9.54 5.96
N GLY A 53 -26.07 10.09 6.65
CA GLY A 53 -25.28 9.32 7.61
C GLY A 53 -24.45 8.18 7.00
N THR A 54 -23.75 8.40 5.87
CA THR A 54 -22.84 7.38 5.32
C THR A 54 -21.76 7.07 6.35
N LYS A 55 -21.73 5.84 6.84
CA LYS A 55 -20.76 5.39 7.84
C LYS A 55 -19.45 4.87 7.22
N PHE A 56 -19.41 4.71 5.91
CA PHE A 56 -18.27 4.15 5.19
C PHE A 56 -17.99 4.87 3.88
N PHE A 57 -16.72 5.10 3.59
CA PHE A 57 -16.26 5.32 2.24
C PHE A 57 -16.09 3.97 1.56
N LYS A 58 -16.43 3.85 0.27
CA LYS A 58 -16.40 2.59 -0.47
C LYS A 58 -15.91 2.78 -1.89
N HIS A 59 -15.27 1.73 -2.42
CA HIS A 59 -14.98 1.58 -3.84
C HIS A 59 -15.29 0.15 -4.30
N ASN A 60 -15.29 -0.09 -5.61
CA ASN A 60 -15.65 -1.39 -6.20
C ASN A 60 -14.43 -2.18 -6.70
N PHE A 61 -13.22 -1.72 -6.43
CA PHE A 61 -12.02 -2.45 -6.81
C PHE A 61 -11.80 -3.64 -5.88
N ARG A 62 -11.44 -4.78 -6.46
CA ARG A 62 -11.12 -5.99 -5.70
C ARG A 62 -9.60 -6.18 -5.70
N LEU A 63 -8.93 -5.41 -4.89
CA LEU A 63 -7.48 -5.38 -4.81
C LEU A 63 -6.93 -6.42 -3.83
N LYS A 64 -5.72 -6.90 -4.14
CA LYS A 64 -4.88 -7.72 -3.28
C LYS A 64 -3.46 -7.20 -3.36
N ALA A 65 -2.75 -7.19 -2.24
CA ALA A 65 -1.32 -6.87 -2.19
C ALA A 65 -0.49 -8.03 -2.77
N CYS A 66 0.58 -7.68 -3.50
CA CYS A 66 1.57 -8.65 -3.96
C CYS A 66 2.41 -9.19 -2.80
N TYR A 67 2.78 -8.33 -1.87
CA TYR A 67 3.44 -8.71 -0.62
C TYR A 67 2.37 -8.97 0.43
N THR A 68 2.22 -10.23 0.81
CA THR A 68 1.34 -10.68 1.91
C THR A 68 2.05 -10.52 3.25
N ASP A 69 1.33 -10.68 4.37
CA ASP A 69 1.89 -10.47 5.70
C ASP A 69 3.18 -11.26 5.94
N ASP A 70 3.24 -12.53 5.52
CA ASP A 70 4.45 -13.37 5.62
C ASP A 70 5.63 -12.80 4.82
N LEU A 71 5.35 -12.21 3.65
CA LEU A 71 6.37 -11.62 2.77
C LEU A 71 6.78 -10.20 3.21
N LEU A 72 5.93 -9.50 3.96
CA LEU A 72 6.27 -8.20 4.54
C LEU A 72 7.36 -8.34 5.62
N ASP A 73 7.33 -9.44 6.36
CA ASP A 73 8.37 -9.75 7.36
C ASP A 73 9.74 -10.00 6.72
N GLU A 74 9.78 -10.55 5.51
CA GLU A 74 11.01 -10.72 4.74
C GLU A 74 11.45 -9.42 4.07
N LEU A 75 10.50 -8.62 3.55
CA LEU A 75 10.77 -7.35 2.88
C LEU A 75 11.35 -6.32 3.85
N LYS A 76 10.85 -6.26 5.07
CA LYS A 76 11.20 -5.37 6.19
C LYS A 76 11.05 -3.89 5.89
N TYR A 77 11.68 -3.39 4.82
CA TYR A 77 11.72 -1.97 4.49
C TYR A 77 11.60 -1.73 2.99
N THR A 78 10.85 -0.71 2.61
CA THR A 78 10.92 -0.08 1.29
C THR A 78 11.43 1.35 1.38
N ASN A 79 11.36 1.97 2.56
CA ASN A 79 12.04 3.22 2.88
C ASN A 79 12.98 3.01 4.07
N TYR A 80 14.22 3.49 3.95
CA TYR A 80 15.28 3.27 4.94
C TYR A 80 16.08 4.56 5.16
N THR A 81 15.53 5.48 5.94
CA THR A 81 16.22 6.73 6.31
C THR A 81 16.80 6.64 7.72
N TYR A 82 17.48 7.69 8.15
CA TYR A 82 17.95 7.82 9.52
C TYR A 82 16.77 7.86 10.51
N ASP A 83 15.74 8.65 10.18
CA ASP A 83 14.61 8.93 11.08
C ASP A 83 13.46 7.94 10.95
N PHE A 84 13.34 7.28 9.79
CA PHE A 84 12.24 6.37 9.49
C PHE A 84 12.74 5.11 8.76
N LYS A 85 12.21 3.97 9.15
CA LYS A 85 12.40 2.68 8.47
C LYS A 85 11.08 1.94 8.44
N GLY A 86 10.57 1.67 7.26
CA GLY A 86 9.27 1.02 7.11
C GLY A 86 8.91 0.70 5.67
N ILE A 87 7.72 0.18 5.50
CA ILE A 87 7.15 -0.14 4.19
C ILE A 87 6.15 0.97 3.83
N LEU A 88 6.44 1.72 2.78
CA LEU A 88 5.61 2.81 2.25
C LEU A 88 5.20 2.58 0.79
N ASP A 89 5.96 1.70 0.11
CA ASP A 89 5.75 1.36 -1.30
C ASP A 89 4.98 0.06 -1.41
N HIS A 90 3.97 0.03 -2.26
CA HIS A 90 3.09 -1.12 -2.40
C HIS A 90 2.82 -1.44 -3.87
N ILE A 91 2.63 -2.72 -4.17
CA ILE A 91 2.12 -3.23 -5.44
C ILE A 91 0.83 -3.98 -5.16
N LEU A 92 -0.27 -3.47 -5.69
CA LEU A 92 -1.60 -4.06 -5.57
C LEU A 92 -2.09 -4.48 -6.95
N HIS A 93 -2.84 -5.57 -7.02
CA HIS A 93 -3.45 -6.03 -8.27
C HIS A 93 -4.91 -6.42 -8.08
N CYS A 94 -5.68 -6.41 -9.17
CA CYS A 94 -7.04 -6.94 -9.17
C CYS A 94 -6.98 -8.47 -9.03
N LYS A 95 -7.49 -8.99 -7.91
CA LYS A 95 -7.45 -10.42 -7.58
C LYS A 95 -8.32 -11.31 -8.48
N ASP A 96 -9.21 -10.71 -9.28
CA ASP A 96 -10.07 -11.46 -10.19
C ASP A 96 -9.40 -11.77 -11.53
N THR A 97 -8.39 -10.98 -11.90
CA THR A 97 -7.75 -11.05 -13.21
C THR A 97 -6.26 -11.32 -13.17
N LEU A 98 -5.66 -11.14 -11.99
CA LEU A 98 -4.22 -11.32 -11.80
C LEU A 98 -3.95 -12.12 -10.53
N ARG A 99 -2.87 -12.88 -10.54
CA ARG A 99 -2.28 -13.49 -9.34
C ARG A 99 -0.80 -13.16 -9.24
N THR A 100 -0.30 -13.01 -8.03
CA THR A 100 1.13 -12.92 -7.76
C THR A 100 1.76 -14.30 -7.93
N VAL A 101 2.82 -14.37 -8.73
CA VAL A 101 3.64 -15.57 -8.96
C VAL A 101 4.90 -15.52 -8.13
N GLY A 102 5.51 -14.34 -8.04
CA GLY A 102 6.72 -14.10 -7.27
C GLY A 102 6.87 -12.65 -6.87
N VAL A 103 7.69 -12.42 -5.86
CA VAL A 103 8.12 -11.10 -5.42
C VAL A 103 9.62 -11.11 -5.15
N MET A 104 10.26 -9.95 -5.29
CA MET A 104 11.63 -9.77 -4.86
C MET A 104 11.67 -9.67 -3.33
N GLY A 105 12.57 -10.41 -2.69
CA GLY A 105 12.82 -10.31 -1.25
C GLY A 105 13.39 -8.95 -0.84
N GLY A 106 13.46 -8.73 0.47
CA GLY A 106 13.99 -7.52 1.06
C GLY A 106 15.50 -7.39 0.93
N ILE A 107 16.01 -6.27 1.43
CA ILE A 107 17.45 -6.03 1.53
C ILE A 107 18.07 -6.91 2.63
N ASP A 108 19.35 -7.21 2.49
CA ASP A 108 20.14 -7.82 3.55
C ASP A 108 20.40 -6.81 4.68
N VAL A 109 19.53 -6.85 5.69
CA VAL A 109 19.62 -5.95 6.86
C VAL A 109 20.88 -6.23 7.67
N ASP A 110 21.33 -7.48 7.74
CA ASP A 110 22.55 -7.84 8.47
C ASP A 110 23.79 -7.24 7.79
N TRP A 111 23.78 -7.18 6.46
CA TRP A 111 24.80 -6.48 5.70
C TRP A 111 24.79 -4.97 6.01
N MET A 112 23.62 -4.35 6.09
CA MET A 112 23.48 -2.93 6.45
C MET A 112 24.05 -2.65 7.83
N ILE A 113 23.71 -3.47 8.83
CA ILE A 113 24.20 -3.36 10.21
C ILE A 113 25.71 -3.54 10.25
N LYS A 114 26.24 -4.59 9.62
CA LYS A 114 27.68 -4.89 9.58
C LYS A 114 28.49 -3.74 8.97
N ASN A 115 27.93 -3.08 7.96
CA ASN A 115 28.60 -1.96 7.28
C ASN A 115 28.25 -0.59 7.91
N LYS A 116 27.58 -0.58 9.07
CA LYS A 116 27.19 0.64 9.82
C LYS A 116 26.38 1.63 8.98
N ILE A 117 25.53 1.11 8.10
CA ILE A 117 24.63 1.93 7.29
C ILE A 117 23.41 2.24 8.13
N ILE A 118 23.32 3.47 8.58
CA ILE A 118 22.24 3.94 9.47
C ILE A 118 21.04 4.48 8.71
N GLY A 119 21.20 4.78 7.41
CA GLY A 119 20.13 5.28 6.55
C GLY A 119 20.61 5.46 5.10
N CYS A 120 19.64 5.64 4.23
CA CYS A 120 19.81 6.00 2.82
C CYS A 120 19.25 7.42 2.60
N PRO A 121 19.71 8.14 1.55
CA PRO A 121 20.75 7.71 0.60
C PRO A 121 22.16 7.67 1.22
N ASN A 122 23.02 6.84 0.65
CA ASN A 122 24.44 6.71 1.04
C ASN A 122 25.29 6.33 -0.20
N VAL A 123 26.59 6.05 0.01
CA VAL A 123 27.50 5.73 -1.09
C VAL A 123 27.17 4.43 -1.84
N HIS A 124 26.39 3.54 -1.24
CA HIS A 124 25.97 2.26 -1.83
C HIS A 124 24.57 2.32 -2.41
N TYR A 125 23.68 3.09 -1.77
CA TYR A 125 22.28 3.23 -2.15
C TYR A 125 21.94 4.73 -2.38
N PRO A 126 21.71 5.15 -3.62
CA PRO A 126 21.52 6.55 -3.96
C PRO A 126 20.11 7.09 -3.66
N SER A 127 19.18 6.20 -3.28
CA SER A 127 17.79 6.53 -2.92
C SER A 127 17.50 6.08 -1.49
N ASP A 128 16.64 6.78 -0.81
CA ASP A 128 16.05 6.38 0.46
C ASP A 128 14.91 5.36 0.30
N HIS A 129 14.38 5.20 -0.92
CA HIS A 129 13.49 4.12 -1.27
C HIS A 129 14.23 2.96 -1.93
N LEU A 130 13.83 1.75 -1.57
CA LEU A 130 14.35 0.49 -2.07
C LEU A 130 13.36 -0.09 -3.09
N PRO A 131 13.84 -0.68 -4.20
CA PRO A 131 12.97 -1.20 -5.22
C PRO A 131 12.17 -2.40 -4.71
N ILE A 132 10.91 -2.49 -5.11
CA ILE A 132 10.07 -3.67 -4.96
C ILE A 132 9.68 -4.19 -6.34
N ILE A 133 9.63 -5.50 -6.50
CA ILE A 133 9.32 -6.16 -7.78
C ILE A 133 8.33 -7.29 -7.52
N SER A 134 7.35 -7.41 -8.41
CA SER A 134 6.43 -8.55 -8.41
C SER A 134 6.23 -9.09 -9.81
N GLU A 135 6.21 -10.40 -9.91
CA GLU A 135 5.77 -11.12 -11.09
C GLU A 135 4.29 -11.43 -10.98
N LEU A 136 3.53 -11.03 -12.00
CA LEU A 136 2.09 -11.21 -12.06
C LEU A 136 1.72 -12.07 -13.26
N GLU A 137 0.78 -13.00 -13.06
CA GLU A 137 0.19 -13.81 -14.11
C GLU A 137 -1.28 -13.46 -14.30
N LEU A 138 -1.72 -13.45 -15.57
CA LEU A 138 -3.13 -13.31 -15.90
C LEU A 138 -3.89 -14.59 -15.55
N ILE A 139 -4.96 -14.44 -14.78
CA ILE A 139 -5.88 -15.55 -14.51
C ILE A 139 -6.72 -15.80 -15.76
N ASN A 140 -6.57 -16.98 -16.33
CA ASN A 140 -7.41 -17.40 -17.47
C ASN A 140 -8.83 -17.74 -16.95
N PRO A 141 -9.89 -17.03 -17.39
CA PRO A 141 -11.25 -17.29 -16.92
C PRO A 141 -11.77 -18.67 -17.34
N ASN A 142 -11.14 -19.33 -18.33
CA ASN A 142 -11.56 -20.63 -18.85
C ASN A 142 -10.95 -21.83 -18.10
N THR A 143 -10.15 -21.59 -17.06
CA THR A 143 -9.50 -22.64 -16.25
C THR A 143 -10.13 -22.83 -14.86
N ARG A 144 -11.36 -22.37 -14.68
CA ARG A 144 -12.17 -22.63 -13.48
C ARG A 144 -13.10 -23.80 -13.66
#